data_1a2c3c8e444748c41874f40eefa93653
#
_entry.id   1a2c3c8e444748c41874f40eefa93653
#
_cell.length_a   1.000
_cell.length_b   1.000
_cell.length_c   1.000
_cell.angle_alpha   90.00
_cell.angle_beta   90.00
_cell.angle_gamma   90.00
#
_symmetry.space_group_name_H-M   'P 1'
#
loop_
_entity.id
_entity.type
_entity.pdbx_description
1 polymer ?
#
loop_
_entity_poly.entity_id
_entity_poly.type
_entity_poly.pdbx_seq_one_letter_code
_entity_poly.pdbx_strand_id
1 'polypeptide(L)'
;MDMRQRALDSMGGRDMSVDEWEIAMMHRRATPGDDACARVTWVRLDPAGIEGMLDAFRMSRIPRFDEFDGFCSLSLLVDRDTGRCSLTTVFRDRKALDDTREVVRSMREEFTGRLGMEVMDVAEFEVAIHHLRVPEMA
;
A
#
# COMPACT_ATOMS: atom_id res chain seq x y z
N MET A 1 14.50 -6.81 8.09
CA MET A 1 13.58 -7.42 9.01
C MET A 1 12.18 -7.02 8.68
N ASP A 2 11.30 -7.97 8.72
CA ASP A 2 9.98 -7.63 8.38
C ASP A 2 9.33 -6.89 9.52
N MET A 3 8.46 -5.98 9.15
CA MET A 3 7.82 -5.10 10.09
C MET A 3 6.97 -5.86 11.10
N ARG A 4 6.33 -6.91 10.64
CA ARG A 4 5.50 -7.70 11.50
C ARG A 4 6.32 -8.41 12.57
N GLN A 5 7.46 -8.96 12.19
CA GLN A 5 8.33 -9.63 13.14
C GLN A 5 8.84 -8.66 14.18
N ARG A 6 9.19 -7.45 13.75
CA ARG A 6 9.68 -6.45 14.68
C ARG A 6 8.59 -6.05 15.67
N ALA A 7 7.35 -5.94 15.19
CA ALA A 7 6.25 -5.59 16.06
C ALA A 7 6.00 -6.68 17.11
N LEU A 8 6.04 -7.93 16.69
CA LEU A 8 5.86 -9.04 17.62
C LEU A 8 6.96 -9.05 18.67
N ASP A 9 8.19 -8.83 18.25
CA ASP A 9 9.31 -8.81 19.16
C ASP A 9 9.16 -7.68 20.19
N SER A 10 8.78 -6.51 19.74
CA SER A 10 8.68 -5.37 20.64
C SER A 10 7.54 -5.52 21.62
N MET A 11 6.54 -6.32 21.30
CA MET A 11 5.43 -6.54 22.19
C MET A 11 5.67 -7.66 23.17
N GLY A 12 6.78 -8.31 23.06
CA GLY A 12 7.08 -9.38 24.00
C GLY A 12 6.09 -10.51 23.94
N GLY A 13 5.56 -10.77 22.78
CA GLY A 13 4.60 -11.83 22.58
C GLY A 13 3.21 -11.49 23.07
N ARG A 14 3.00 -10.30 23.57
CA ARG A 14 1.71 -9.91 23.94
C ARG A 14 0.93 -9.71 22.73
N ASP A 15 0.06 -9.63 22.60
CA ASP A 15 -0.86 -9.33 21.76
C ASP A 15 -0.59 -9.31 20.33
N MET A 16 -1.43 -9.87 19.77
CA MET A 16 -1.37 -10.09 18.35
C MET A 16 -2.13 -9.05 17.59
N SER A 17 -2.37 -7.92 18.19
CA SER A 17 -3.16 -6.91 17.51
C SER A 17 -2.51 -6.47 16.21
N VAL A 18 -1.20 -6.59 16.12
CA VAL A 18 -0.48 -6.29 14.90
C VAL A 18 -0.93 -7.20 13.76
N ASP A 19 -1.52 -8.35 14.08
CA ASP A 19 -1.97 -9.27 13.06
C ASP A 19 -3.40 -8.99 12.62
N GLU A 20 -4.01 -7.96 13.17
CA GLU A 20 -5.40 -7.66 12.86
C GLU A 20 -5.55 -6.55 11.82
N TRP A 21 -4.60 -6.48 10.91
CA TRP A 21 -4.72 -5.59 9.78
C TRP A 21 -5.84 -6.07 8.87
N GLU A 22 -6.69 -5.15 8.50
CA GLU A 22 -7.82 -5.44 7.64
C GLU A 22 -7.48 -5.02 6.21
N ILE A 23 -7.78 -5.88 5.24
CA ILE A 23 -7.66 -5.49 3.84
C ILE A 23 -8.93 -4.69 3.53
N ALA A 24 -8.79 -3.37 3.55
CA ALA A 24 -9.94 -2.51 3.36
C ALA A 24 -10.28 -2.33 1.90
N MET A 25 -9.30 -2.53 1.00
CA MET A 25 -9.53 -2.26 -0.40
C MET A 25 -8.51 -3.00 -1.24
N MET A 26 -8.98 -3.60 -2.33
CA MET A 26 -8.10 -4.20 -3.33
C MET A 26 -8.64 -3.86 -4.69
N HIS A 27 -7.74 -3.47 -5.61
CA HIS A 27 -8.14 -3.10 -6.95
C HIS A 27 -7.07 -3.58 -7.91
N ARG A 28 -7.47 -4.34 -8.91
CA ARG A 28 -6.54 -4.89 -9.88
C ARG A 28 -6.95 -4.48 -11.29
N ARG A 29 -5.99 -3.94 -12.02
CA ARG A 29 -6.20 -3.61 -13.42
C ARG A 29 -5.52 -4.63 -14.33
N ALA A 30 -4.37 -5.15 -13.90
CA ALA A 30 -3.59 -6.09 -14.70
C ALA A 30 -2.81 -7.02 -13.78
N THR A 31 -2.49 -8.20 -14.29
CA THR A 31 -1.68 -9.16 -13.53
C THR A 31 -0.21 -8.77 -13.70
N PRO A 32 0.52 -8.59 -12.59
CA PRO A 32 1.94 -8.24 -12.70
C PRO A 32 2.77 -9.41 -13.20
N GLY A 33 3.84 -9.07 -13.93
CA GLY A 33 4.79 -10.06 -14.40
C GLY A 33 6.03 -10.10 -13.53
N ASP A 34 7.09 -10.69 -14.09
CA ASP A 34 8.31 -10.92 -13.33
C ASP A 34 9.10 -9.66 -13.02
N ASP A 35 8.90 -8.59 -13.80
CA ASP A 35 9.63 -7.34 -13.60
C ASP A 35 8.90 -6.36 -12.72
N ALA A 36 7.80 -6.76 -12.12
CA ALA A 36 6.95 -5.87 -11.35
C ALA A 36 7.70 -5.19 -10.23
N CYS A 37 7.33 -3.94 -9.98
CA CYS A 37 7.87 -3.16 -8.88
C CYS A 37 6.72 -2.60 -8.07
N ALA A 38 6.96 -2.38 -6.79
CA ALA A 38 5.92 -1.92 -5.88
C ALA A 38 6.39 -0.71 -5.11
N ARG A 39 5.43 0.14 -4.76
CA ARG A 39 5.64 1.23 -3.81
C ARG A 39 4.70 1.01 -2.65
N VAL A 40 5.23 1.09 -1.44
CA VAL A 40 4.42 0.98 -0.24
C VAL A 40 4.50 2.31 0.50
N THR A 41 3.34 2.82 0.87
CA THR A 41 3.23 4.07 1.62
C THR A 41 2.57 3.77 2.94
N TRP A 42 3.22 4.12 4.05
CA TRP A 42 2.66 3.96 5.38
C TRP A 42 2.18 5.31 5.87
N VAL A 43 0.93 5.36 6.33
CA VAL A 43 0.35 6.60 6.84
C VAL A 43 -0.39 6.31 8.13
N ARG A 44 -0.73 7.38 8.84
CA ARG A 44 -1.52 7.29 10.06
C ARG A 44 -2.50 8.44 10.09
N LEU A 45 -3.70 8.15 10.57
CA LEU A 45 -4.71 9.19 10.78
C LEU A 45 -5.53 8.82 12.02
N ASP A 46 -6.34 9.77 12.47
CA ASP A 46 -7.26 9.49 13.56
C ASP A 46 -8.16 8.34 13.14
N PRO A 47 -8.28 7.29 13.99
CA PRO A 47 -9.12 6.14 13.62
C PRO A 47 -10.55 6.52 13.24
N ALA A 48 -11.08 7.59 13.82
CA ALA A 48 -12.43 8.03 13.48
C ALA A 48 -12.53 8.53 12.03
N GLY A 49 -11.41 8.84 11.39
CA GLY A 49 -11.41 9.33 10.02
C GLY A 49 -11.25 8.25 8.97
N ILE A 50 -11.11 6.98 9.37
CA ILE A 50 -10.80 5.92 8.41
C ILE A 50 -11.89 5.76 7.36
N GLU A 51 -13.16 5.72 7.75
CA GLU A 51 -14.23 5.52 6.78
C GLU A 51 -14.28 6.64 5.75
N GLY A 52 -14.13 7.88 6.21
CA GLY A 52 -14.11 9.00 5.27
C GLY A 52 -12.93 8.95 4.34
N MET A 53 -11.78 8.50 4.86
CA MET A 53 -10.58 8.36 4.04
C MET A 53 -10.79 7.27 2.98
N LEU A 54 -11.38 6.15 3.35
CA LEU A 54 -11.63 5.07 2.39
C LEU A 54 -12.57 5.53 1.28
N ASP A 55 -13.63 6.24 1.63
CA ASP A 55 -14.55 6.75 0.63
C ASP A 55 -13.87 7.74 -0.31
N ALA A 56 -13.09 8.65 0.23
CA ALA A 56 -12.40 9.64 -0.58
C ALA A 56 -11.37 8.97 -1.51
N PHE A 57 -10.67 7.97 -1.00
CA PHE A 57 -9.69 7.25 -1.81
C PHE A 57 -10.38 6.52 -2.95
N ARG A 58 -11.47 5.82 -2.66
CA ARG A 58 -12.19 5.06 -3.68
C ARG A 58 -12.71 5.97 -4.77
N MET A 59 -13.21 7.13 -4.40
CA MET A 59 -13.85 8.01 -5.38
C MET A 59 -12.85 8.83 -6.19
N SER A 60 -11.72 9.20 -5.59
CA SER A 60 -10.83 10.16 -6.24
C SER A 60 -9.48 9.60 -6.65
N ARG A 61 -8.99 8.56 -5.98
CA ARG A 61 -7.64 8.08 -6.24
C ARG A 61 -7.59 6.83 -7.10
N ILE A 62 -8.51 5.89 -6.89
CA ILE A 62 -8.49 4.68 -7.72
C ILE A 62 -8.65 5.02 -9.20
N PRO A 63 -9.57 5.89 -9.61
CA PRO A 63 -9.66 6.24 -11.03
C PRO A 63 -8.36 6.85 -11.58
N ARG A 64 -7.65 7.62 -10.76
CA ARG A 64 -6.40 8.21 -11.21
C ARG A 64 -5.32 7.15 -11.42
N PHE A 65 -5.24 6.17 -10.51
CA PHE A 65 -4.27 5.10 -10.68
C PHE A 65 -4.56 4.28 -11.94
N ASP A 66 -5.82 4.07 -12.27
CA ASP A 66 -6.16 3.32 -13.48
C ASP A 66 -5.68 4.00 -14.76
N GLU A 67 -5.42 5.30 -14.71
CA GLU A 67 -4.95 6.01 -15.87
C GLU A 67 -3.44 5.92 -16.09
N PHE A 68 -2.70 5.44 -15.10
CA PHE A 68 -1.24 5.36 -15.23
C PHE A 68 -0.85 4.17 -16.08
N ASP A 69 0.00 4.42 -17.08
CA ASP A 69 0.55 3.35 -17.88
C ASP A 69 1.38 2.44 -17.00
N GLY A 70 1.13 1.14 -17.11
CA GLY A 70 1.88 0.17 -16.33
C GLY A 70 1.35 -0.08 -14.93
N PHE A 71 0.31 0.61 -14.50
CA PHE A 71 -0.28 0.33 -13.20
C PHE A 71 -0.95 -1.05 -13.23
N CYS A 72 -0.68 -1.87 -12.22
CA CYS A 72 -1.22 -3.23 -12.14
C CYS A 72 -2.27 -3.38 -11.06
N SER A 73 -1.96 -2.97 -9.83
CA SER A 73 -2.88 -3.20 -8.73
C SER A 73 -2.56 -2.31 -7.55
N LEU A 74 -3.53 -2.19 -6.64
CA LEU A 74 -3.28 -1.58 -5.35
C LEU A 74 -4.03 -2.34 -4.28
N SER A 75 -3.52 -2.26 -3.07
CA SER A 75 -4.20 -2.78 -1.90
C SER A 75 -3.98 -1.81 -0.74
N LEU A 76 -5.01 -1.63 0.05
CA LEU A 76 -4.97 -0.73 1.19
C LEU A 76 -5.35 -1.52 2.42
N LEU A 77 -4.43 -1.57 3.36
CA LEU A 77 -4.65 -2.23 4.64
C LEU A 77 -4.80 -1.19 5.72
N VAL A 78 -5.68 -1.44 6.66
CA VAL A 78 -5.91 -0.51 7.77
C VAL A 78 -5.89 -1.25 9.08
N ASP A 79 -5.42 -0.56 10.11
CA ASP A 79 -5.55 -0.97 11.50
C ASP A 79 -6.48 0.02 12.15
N ARG A 80 -7.71 -0.40 12.42
CA ARG A 80 -8.73 0.51 12.88
C ARG A 80 -8.50 1.01 14.29
N ASP A 81 -7.72 0.28 15.06
CA ASP A 81 -7.46 0.69 16.43
C ASP A 81 -6.45 1.83 16.51
N THR A 82 -5.43 1.78 15.66
CA THR A 82 -4.35 2.78 15.72
C THR A 82 -4.45 3.85 14.66
N GLY A 83 -5.23 3.62 13.61
CA GLY A 83 -5.28 4.55 12.49
C GLY A 83 -4.14 4.39 11.50
N ARG A 84 -3.35 3.35 11.64
CA ARG A 84 -2.27 3.09 10.69
C ARG A 84 -2.82 2.45 9.42
N CYS A 85 -2.27 2.87 8.30
CA CYS A 85 -2.69 2.34 7.01
C CYS A 85 -1.46 2.08 6.16
N SER A 86 -1.58 1.11 5.26
CA SER A 86 -0.50 0.76 4.34
C SER A 86 -1.09 0.62 2.95
N LEU A 87 -0.60 1.44 2.02
CA LEU A 87 -1.02 1.37 0.62
C LEU A 87 0.10 0.77 -0.19
N THR A 88 -0.18 -0.34 -0.87
CA THR A 88 0.76 -0.95 -1.79
C THR A 88 0.25 -0.76 -3.20
N THR A 89 1.07 -0.18 -4.07
CA THR A 89 0.75 -0.07 -5.50
C THR A 89 1.80 -0.84 -6.28
N VAL A 90 1.34 -1.63 -7.26
CA VAL A 90 2.22 -2.48 -8.06
C VAL A 90 2.18 -2.01 -9.50
N PHE A 91 3.37 -1.89 -10.10
CA PHE A 91 3.53 -1.44 -11.48
C PHE A 91 4.24 -2.51 -12.28
N ARG A 92 4.05 -2.47 -13.60
CA ARG A 92 4.58 -3.47 -14.52
C ARG A 92 6.09 -3.64 -14.42
N ASP A 93 6.81 -2.53 -14.23
CA ASP A 93 8.26 -2.56 -14.15
C ASP A 93 8.77 -1.29 -13.48
N ARG A 94 10.09 -1.20 -13.36
CA ARG A 94 10.72 -0.06 -12.70
C ARG A 94 10.45 1.25 -13.42
N LYS A 95 10.44 1.21 -14.74
CA LYS A 95 10.20 2.43 -15.51
C LYS A 95 8.81 2.98 -15.24
N ALA A 96 7.80 2.12 -15.24
CA ALA A 96 6.44 2.57 -14.95
C ALA A 96 6.33 3.15 -13.55
N LEU A 97 7.00 2.53 -12.58
CA LEU A 97 7.02 3.05 -11.22
C LEU A 97 7.68 4.42 -11.17
N ASP A 98 8.85 4.55 -11.79
CA ASP A 98 9.60 5.80 -11.79
C ASP A 98 8.83 6.93 -12.47
N ASP A 99 8.17 6.61 -13.57
CA ASP A 99 7.44 7.62 -14.33
C ASP A 99 6.30 8.24 -13.53
N THR A 100 5.78 7.54 -12.54
CA THR A 100 4.67 8.05 -11.73
C THR A 100 5.13 8.71 -10.44
N ARG A 101 6.44 8.70 -10.14
CA ARG A 101 6.90 9.11 -8.81
C ARG A 101 6.48 10.52 -8.45
N GLU A 102 6.68 11.48 -9.37
CA GLU A 102 6.37 12.87 -9.06
C GLU A 102 4.88 13.13 -8.98
N VAL A 103 4.10 12.59 -9.89
CA VAL A 103 2.67 12.82 -9.87
C VAL A 103 2.04 12.13 -8.66
N VAL A 104 2.51 10.95 -8.31
CA VAL A 104 1.98 10.24 -7.14
C VAL A 104 2.39 10.96 -5.86
N ARG A 105 3.60 11.54 -5.81
CA ARG A 105 3.99 12.31 -4.64
C ARG A 105 3.06 13.51 -4.46
N SER A 106 2.74 14.21 -5.53
CA SER A 106 1.83 15.34 -5.45
C SER A 106 0.43 14.91 -5.01
N MET A 107 -0.04 13.80 -5.56
CA MET A 107 -1.34 13.25 -5.16
C MET A 107 -1.36 12.90 -3.68
N ARG A 108 -0.27 12.29 -3.21
CA ARG A 108 -0.15 11.90 -1.81
C ARG A 108 -0.18 13.11 -0.89
N GLU A 109 0.58 14.14 -1.24
CA GLU A 109 0.64 15.34 -0.41
C GLU A 109 -0.71 16.03 -0.33
N GLU A 110 -1.39 16.12 -1.44
CA GLU A 110 -2.71 16.74 -1.46
C GLU A 110 -3.72 15.93 -0.63
N PHE A 111 -3.74 14.62 -0.84
CA PHE A 111 -4.70 13.76 -0.18
C PHE A 111 -4.47 13.72 1.33
N THR A 112 -3.23 13.50 1.74
CA THR A 112 -2.93 13.41 3.16
C THR A 112 -3.09 14.75 3.86
N GLY A 113 -2.72 15.83 3.18
CA GLY A 113 -2.88 17.17 3.76
C GLY A 113 -4.34 17.52 4.00
N ARG A 114 -5.20 17.17 3.03
CA ARG A 114 -6.61 17.50 3.13
C ARG A 114 -7.30 16.69 4.22
N LEU A 115 -6.86 15.47 4.46
CA LEU A 115 -7.49 14.57 5.42
C LEU A 115 -6.79 14.52 6.77
N GLY A 116 -5.76 15.32 6.96
CA GLY A 116 -5.05 15.33 8.23
C GLY A 116 -4.28 14.06 8.50
N MET A 117 -3.77 13.42 7.45
CA MET A 117 -3.00 12.18 7.60
C MET A 117 -1.52 12.49 7.68
N GLU A 118 -0.80 11.62 8.38
CA GLU A 118 0.64 11.73 8.50
C GLU A 118 1.31 10.65 7.68
N VAL A 119 2.22 11.02 6.76
CA VAL A 119 2.99 10.04 6.01
C VAL A 119 4.15 9.59 6.88
N MET A 120 4.18 8.29 7.19
CA MET A 120 5.20 7.75 8.06
C MET A 120 6.43 7.31 7.27
N ASP A 121 6.22 6.70 6.10
CA ASP A 121 7.32 6.21 5.29
C ASP A 121 6.84 5.87 3.90
N VAL A 122 7.76 5.84 2.94
CA VAL A 122 7.50 5.39 1.57
C VAL A 122 8.70 4.56 1.14
N ALA A 123 8.43 3.38 0.60
CA ALA A 123 9.49 2.50 0.11
C ALA A 123 9.12 1.92 -1.25
N GLU A 124 10.14 1.62 -2.05
CA GLU A 124 9.96 1.03 -3.36
C GLU A 124 10.87 -0.19 -3.49
N PHE A 125 10.37 -1.24 -4.12
CA PHE A 125 11.15 -2.46 -4.28
C PHE A 125 10.62 -3.31 -5.43
N GLU A 126 11.45 -4.27 -5.84
CA GLU A 126 11.07 -5.23 -6.86
C GLU A 126 10.23 -6.33 -6.22
N VAL A 127 9.27 -6.82 -6.96
CA VAL A 127 8.38 -7.88 -6.48
C VAL A 127 8.86 -9.21 -7.04
N ALA A 128 9.22 -10.13 -6.15
CA ALA A 128 9.78 -11.42 -6.55
C ALA A 128 8.67 -12.44 -6.81
N ILE A 129 7.81 -12.14 -7.77
CA ILE A 129 6.65 -12.98 -8.05
C ILE A 129 7.03 -14.37 -8.52
N HIS A 130 8.08 -14.45 -9.33
CA HIS A 130 8.50 -15.75 -9.84
C HIS A 130 8.93 -16.69 -8.71
N HIS A 131 9.41 -16.16 -7.61
CA HIS A 131 9.78 -16.99 -6.46
C HIS A 131 8.56 -17.54 -5.77
N LEU A 132 7.45 -16.86 -5.87
CA LEU A 132 6.22 -17.32 -5.23
C LEU A 132 5.58 -18.47 -5.99
N ARG A 133 5.96 -18.66 -7.23
CA ARG A 133 5.38 -19.73 -8.05
C ARG A 133 6.16 -21.02 -8.03
N VAL A 134 7.38 -20.98 -7.56
CA VAL A 134 8.23 -22.17 -7.58
C VAL A 134 7.62 -23.35 -6.84
N PRO A 135 7.11 -23.19 -5.62
CA PRO A 135 6.54 -24.33 -4.91
C PRO A 135 5.35 -24.94 -5.63
N GLU A 136 4.62 -24.17 -6.39
CA GLU A 136 3.48 -24.68 -7.09
C GLU A 136 3.87 -25.60 -8.21
N MET A 137 5.05 -25.41 -8.73
CA MET A 137 5.51 -26.19 -9.85
C MET A 137 6.15 -27.48 -9.44
N ALA A 138 6.47 -27.58 -8.18
CA ALA A 138 7.06 -28.81 -7.65
C ALA A 138 5.95 -29.83 -7.35
#